data_6eb871f47ab9f24efae524149c31dd03
#
_entry.id   6eb871f47ab9f24efae524149c31dd03
#
_cell.length_a   1.000
_cell.length_b   1.000
_cell.length_c   1.000
_cell.angle_alpha   90.00
_cell.angle_beta   90.00
_cell.angle_gamma   90.00
#
_symmetry.space_group_name_H-M   'P 1'
#
loop_
_entity.id
_entity.type
_entity.pdbx_description
1 polymer ?
#
loop_
_entity_poly.entity_id
_entity_poly.type
_entity_poly.pdbx_seq_one_letter_code
_entity_poly.pdbx_strand_id
1 'polypeptide(L)'
;EPVMPFAHWKADKAHTEEYLAVASNMAKFHAEKRDIYCLGGEMWVTEAGDAGGGGDTWASTYLDVFRTLNELGSFSVVTKGIIFHNTLASSDYGYLKPEVFDPRPNYFAVLLWNRLMGTTVYDAAEPIREGAHVYAHSRADGKPGKAYLVINNSLTETTTVTLPKEAEVYQL
;
A
#
# COMPACT_ATOMS: atom_id res chain seq x y z
N GLU A 1 -7.66 10.81 -18.62
CA GLU A 1 -7.67 10.35 -17.22
C GLU A 1 -7.42 8.86 -17.24
N PRO A 2 -6.47 8.35 -16.45
CA PRO A 2 -6.42 6.94 -16.22
C PRO A 2 -7.73 6.57 -15.52
N VAL A 3 -8.53 5.75 -16.17
CA VAL A 3 -9.70 5.13 -15.54
C VAL A 3 -9.21 4.52 -14.25
N MET A 4 -9.84 4.82 -13.13
CA MET A 4 -9.50 4.27 -11.83
C MET A 4 -9.51 2.74 -11.91
N PRO A 5 -8.36 2.09 -12.04
CA PRO A 5 -8.33 0.69 -12.45
C PRO A 5 -8.75 -0.28 -11.36
N PHE A 6 -8.96 0.23 -10.14
CA PHE A 6 -9.41 -0.58 -8.99
C PHE A 6 -10.93 -0.61 -8.83
N ALA A 7 -11.65 0.30 -9.50
CA ALA A 7 -13.09 0.36 -9.36
C ALA A 7 -13.74 -0.92 -9.90
N HIS A 8 -14.63 -1.49 -9.11
CA HIS A 8 -15.47 -2.62 -9.50
C HIS A 8 -14.76 -3.96 -9.71
N TRP A 9 -13.54 -4.12 -9.20
CA TRP A 9 -12.95 -5.44 -9.14
C TRP A 9 -13.69 -6.31 -8.13
N LYS A 10 -13.96 -7.55 -8.49
CA LYS A 10 -14.60 -8.50 -7.58
C LYS A 10 -13.65 -8.92 -6.48
N ALA A 11 -14.20 -9.28 -5.32
CA ALA A 11 -13.43 -9.69 -4.15
C ALA A 11 -12.47 -10.87 -4.43
N ASP A 12 -12.81 -11.78 -5.33
CA ASP A 12 -11.96 -12.90 -5.74
C ASP A 12 -10.71 -12.46 -6.52
N LYS A 13 -10.67 -11.22 -7.02
CA LYS A 13 -9.51 -10.63 -7.69
C LYS A 13 -8.60 -9.82 -6.76
N ALA A 14 -9.10 -9.38 -5.62
CA ALA A 14 -8.40 -8.43 -4.76
C ALA A 14 -7.07 -8.96 -4.18
N HIS A 15 -6.86 -10.26 -4.16
CA HIS A 15 -5.61 -10.90 -3.74
C HIS A 15 -4.74 -11.40 -4.91
N THR A 16 -5.11 -11.12 -6.15
CA THR A 16 -4.32 -11.53 -7.31
C THR A 16 -3.18 -10.57 -7.61
N GLU A 17 -2.09 -11.10 -8.18
CA GLU A 17 -0.97 -10.29 -8.65
C GLU A 17 -1.39 -9.31 -9.75
N GLU A 18 -2.32 -9.69 -10.60
CA GLU A 18 -2.89 -8.81 -11.61
C GLU A 18 -3.47 -7.55 -10.99
N TYR A 19 -4.22 -7.69 -9.90
CA TYR A 19 -4.81 -6.57 -9.18
C TYR A 19 -3.76 -5.75 -8.43
N LEU A 20 -2.85 -6.38 -7.69
CA LEU A 20 -1.80 -5.66 -6.96
C LEU A 20 -0.82 -4.94 -7.89
N ALA A 21 -0.52 -5.51 -9.05
CA ALA A 21 0.35 -4.89 -10.05
C ALA A 21 -0.18 -3.55 -10.58
N VAL A 22 -1.48 -3.29 -10.48
CA VAL A 22 -2.08 -2.02 -10.91
C VAL A 22 -1.44 -0.84 -10.18
N ALA A 23 -1.28 -0.90 -8.85
CA ALA A 23 -0.65 0.18 -8.09
C ALA A 23 0.80 0.41 -8.53
N SER A 24 1.58 -0.66 -8.69
CA SER A 24 2.98 -0.58 -9.14
C SER A 24 3.10 0.00 -10.55
N ASN A 25 2.22 -0.41 -11.46
CA ASN A 25 2.23 0.08 -12.84
C ASN A 25 1.82 1.56 -12.91
N MET A 26 0.82 1.97 -12.15
CA MET A 26 0.43 3.39 -12.05
C MET A 26 1.55 4.23 -11.47
N ALA A 27 2.17 3.79 -10.37
CA ALA A 27 3.27 4.50 -9.74
C ALA A 27 4.43 4.73 -10.74
N LYS A 28 4.84 3.70 -11.46
CA LYS A 28 5.89 3.79 -12.49
C LYS A 28 5.50 4.72 -13.63
N PHE A 29 4.30 4.56 -14.18
CA PHE A 29 3.82 5.39 -15.29
C PHE A 29 3.84 6.88 -14.94
N HIS A 30 3.30 7.25 -13.77
CA HIS A 30 3.28 8.64 -13.35
C HIS A 30 4.67 9.17 -13.00
N ALA A 31 5.54 8.33 -12.40
CA ALA A 31 6.92 8.71 -12.13
C ALA A 31 7.70 9.00 -13.42
N GLU A 32 7.52 8.18 -14.47
CA GLU A 32 8.12 8.44 -15.79
C GLU A 32 7.64 9.77 -16.38
N LYS A 33 6.36 10.09 -16.28
CA LYS A 33 5.83 11.39 -16.73
C LYS A 33 6.38 12.55 -15.91
N ARG A 34 6.46 12.42 -14.59
CA ARG A 34 7.10 13.41 -13.74
C ARG A 34 8.54 13.67 -14.18
N ASP A 35 9.31 12.62 -14.41
CA ASP A 35 10.74 12.76 -14.76
C ASP A 35 10.95 13.41 -16.13
N ILE A 36 10.00 13.25 -17.05
CA ILE A 36 10.04 13.94 -18.36
C ILE A 36 9.67 15.43 -18.23
N TYR A 37 8.64 15.76 -17.46
CA TYR A 37 8.04 17.09 -17.47
C TYR A 37 8.36 17.93 -16.24
N CYS A 38 8.80 17.31 -15.14
CA CYS A 38 9.10 17.95 -13.87
C CYS A 38 10.20 17.19 -13.12
N LEU A 39 11.39 17.14 -13.70
CA LEU A 39 12.53 16.40 -13.13
C LEU A 39 12.82 16.86 -11.68
N GLY A 40 12.88 15.90 -10.78
CA GLY A 40 13.11 16.15 -9.35
C GLY A 40 11.86 16.62 -8.58
N GLY A 41 10.71 16.75 -9.24
CA GLY A 41 9.45 17.05 -8.59
C GLY A 41 8.95 15.92 -7.68
N GLU A 42 8.14 16.29 -6.69
CA GLU A 42 7.39 15.33 -5.89
C GLU A 42 6.16 14.84 -6.67
N MET A 43 5.71 13.64 -6.34
CA MET A 43 4.46 13.11 -6.88
C MET A 43 3.50 12.84 -5.72
N TRP A 44 2.39 13.54 -5.72
CA TRP A 44 1.35 13.42 -4.70
C TRP A 44 0.16 12.65 -5.27
N VAL A 45 -0.27 11.63 -4.56
CA VAL A 45 -1.53 10.94 -4.84
C VAL A 45 -2.61 11.65 -4.04
N THR A 46 -3.35 12.52 -4.69
CA THR A 46 -4.30 13.41 -4.02
C THR A 46 -5.59 12.72 -3.63
N GLU A 47 -5.86 11.55 -4.17
CA GLU A 47 -6.99 10.71 -3.82
C GLU A 47 -6.65 9.25 -4.06
N ALA A 48 -6.70 8.43 -3.02
CA ALA A 48 -6.51 7.00 -3.07
C ALA A 48 -7.62 6.29 -2.29
N GLY A 49 -7.89 5.05 -2.64
CA GLY A 49 -8.90 4.21 -2.01
C GLY A 49 -9.56 3.29 -3.02
N ASP A 50 -10.33 2.32 -2.54
CA ASP A 50 -11.15 1.44 -3.37
C ASP A 50 -12.56 2.03 -3.50
N ALA A 51 -12.64 3.14 -4.24
CA ALA A 51 -13.77 4.05 -4.15
C ALA A 51 -14.33 4.54 -5.49
N GLY A 52 -13.83 4.07 -6.60
CA GLY A 52 -14.31 4.54 -7.91
C GLY A 52 -15.81 4.34 -8.09
N GLY A 53 -16.58 5.43 -7.93
CA GLY A 53 -18.04 5.40 -8.09
C GLY A 53 -18.82 4.83 -6.90
N GLY A 54 -18.23 4.71 -5.71
CA GLY A 54 -18.96 4.36 -4.48
C GLY A 54 -18.38 3.20 -3.66
N GLY A 55 -17.24 2.69 -4.06
CA GLY A 55 -16.55 1.60 -3.37
C GLY A 55 -17.13 0.21 -3.68
N ASP A 56 -16.27 -0.77 -3.64
CA ASP A 56 -16.67 -2.17 -3.73
C ASP A 56 -17.14 -2.68 -2.36
N THR A 57 -17.91 -3.75 -2.34
CA THR A 57 -18.44 -4.36 -1.10
C THR A 57 -17.34 -4.87 -0.17
N TRP A 58 -16.13 -5.06 -0.66
CA TRP A 58 -14.97 -5.49 0.10
C TRP A 58 -14.04 -4.34 0.50
N ALA A 59 -14.35 -3.11 0.06
CA ALA A 59 -13.61 -1.90 0.42
C ALA A 59 -13.49 -1.75 1.94
N SER A 60 -12.31 -1.37 2.40
CA SER A 60 -11.98 -1.21 3.83
C SER A 60 -12.24 -2.45 4.71
N THR A 61 -12.43 -3.62 4.11
CA THR A 61 -12.36 -4.90 4.81
C THR A 61 -10.91 -5.36 4.97
N TYR A 62 -10.69 -6.50 5.63
CA TYR A 62 -9.34 -7.07 5.72
C TYR A 62 -8.73 -7.40 4.36
N LEU A 63 -9.54 -7.74 3.37
CA LEU A 63 -9.10 -8.02 2.01
C LEU A 63 -8.46 -6.77 1.35
N ASP A 64 -8.98 -5.58 1.62
CA ASP A 64 -8.46 -4.32 1.09
C ASP A 64 -7.14 -3.87 1.76
N VAL A 65 -6.75 -4.46 2.87
CA VAL A 65 -5.46 -4.19 3.54
C VAL A 65 -4.28 -4.49 2.60
N PHE A 66 -4.34 -5.57 1.85
CA PHE A 66 -3.28 -5.97 0.91
C PHE A 66 -3.07 -4.91 -0.17
N ARG A 67 -4.16 -4.43 -0.79
CA ARG A 67 -4.11 -3.34 -1.76
C ARG A 67 -3.55 -2.07 -1.14
N THR A 68 -4.08 -1.66 0.00
CA THR A 68 -3.67 -0.42 0.67
C THR A 68 -2.19 -0.41 0.99
N LEU A 69 -1.67 -1.48 1.58
CA LEU A 69 -0.24 -1.57 1.92
C LEU A 69 0.64 -1.70 0.68
N ASN A 70 0.21 -2.43 -0.33
CA ASN A 70 0.95 -2.54 -1.58
C ASN A 70 0.99 -1.21 -2.35
N GLU A 71 -0.07 -0.43 -2.30
CA GLU A 71 -0.12 0.93 -2.87
C GLU A 71 0.91 1.84 -2.18
N LEU A 72 0.90 1.91 -0.85
CA LEU A 72 1.86 2.68 -0.08
C LEU A 72 3.30 2.27 -0.41
N GLY A 73 3.59 0.98 -0.43
CA GLY A 73 4.89 0.44 -0.79
C GLY A 73 5.30 0.80 -2.21
N SER A 74 4.44 0.58 -3.19
CA SER A 74 4.72 0.82 -4.61
C SER A 74 5.01 2.28 -4.91
N PHE A 75 4.23 3.20 -4.35
CA PHE A 75 4.47 4.63 -4.53
C PHE A 75 5.71 5.10 -3.79
N SER A 76 6.01 4.58 -2.60
CA SER A 76 7.20 4.97 -1.83
C SER A 76 8.51 4.67 -2.56
N VAL A 77 8.54 3.66 -3.41
CA VAL A 77 9.72 3.27 -4.20
C VAL A 77 10.04 4.27 -5.31
N VAL A 78 9.04 4.95 -5.86
CA VAL A 78 9.20 5.79 -7.06
C VAL A 78 9.10 7.29 -6.79
N THR A 79 8.65 7.70 -5.62
CA THR A 79 8.43 9.12 -5.35
C THR A 79 8.68 9.51 -3.91
N LYS A 80 9.06 10.78 -3.73
CA LYS A 80 8.84 11.53 -2.50
C LYS A 80 7.49 12.21 -2.64
N GLY A 81 6.63 12.11 -1.64
CA GLY A 81 5.31 12.72 -1.73
C GLY A 81 4.37 12.21 -0.65
N ILE A 82 3.10 12.43 -0.87
CA ILE A 82 2.03 12.08 0.08
C ILE A 82 0.96 11.30 -0.67
N ILE A 83 0.39 10.31 0.00
CA ILE A 83 -0.81 9.62 -0.45
C ILE A 83 -1.95 9.99 0.49
N PHE A 84 -2.99 10.56 -0.07
CA PHE A 84 -4.21 10.92 0.66
C PHE A 84 -5.28 9.86 0.41
N HIS A 85 -5.74 9.24 1.46
CA HIS A 85 -6.87 8.33 1.37
C HIS A 85 -8.20 9.10 1.37
N ASN A 86 -9.06 8.78 0.46
CA ASN A 86 -10.43 9.26 0.45
C ASN A 86 -11.34 8.11 0.95
N THR A 87 -11.81 8.13 2.18
CA THR A 87 -11.87 9.22 3.15
C THR A 87 -11.55 8.74 4.57
N LEU A 88 -11.57 9.66 5.56
CA LEU A 88 -11.44 9.23 6.96
C LEU A 88 -12.69 8.48 7.44
N ALA A 89 -13.88 9.09 7.37
CA ALA A 89 -15.10 8.56 7.98
C ALA A 89 -16.39 8.90 7.23
N SER A 90 -16.36 9.43 6.02
CA SER A 90 -17.55 9.94 5.33
C SER A 90 -18.23 8.92 4.40
N SER A 91 -17.71 7.71 4.29
CA SER A 91 -18.19 6.71 3.35
C SER A 91 -17.93 5.28 3.79
N ASP A 92 -18.48 4.31 3.08
CA ASP A 92 -18.30 2.89 3.35
C ASP A 92 -16.89 2.39 3.08
N TYR A 93 -16.07 3.15 2.35
CA TYR A 93 -14.66 2.87 2.08
C TYR A 93 -13.69 3.68 2.96
N GLY A 94 -14.18 4.45 3.91
CA GLY A 94 -13.36 5.22 4.85
C GLY A 94 -12.57 4.34 5.83
N TYR A 95 -11.57 4.91 6.48
CA TYR A 95 -10.82 4.24 7.54
C TYR A 95 -11.64 3.96 8.79
N LEU A 96 -12.62 4.82 9.05
CA LEU A 96 -13.55 4.69 10.17
C LEU A 96 -14.97 4.48 9.63
N LYS A 97 -15.77 3.77 10.37
CA LYS A 97 -17.19 3.65 10.04
C LYS A 97 -17.89 4.99 10.22
N PRO A 98 -18.73 5.40 9.27
CA PRO A 98 -19.57 6.58 9.45
C PRO A 98 -20.33 6.56 10.77
N GLU A 99 -20.60 7.73 11.34
CA GLU A 99 -21.41 7.96 12.54
C GLU A 99 -20.82 7.42 13.85
N VAL A 100 -20.31 6.17 13.86
CA VAL A 100 -19.79 5.52 15.08
C VAL A 100 -18.27 5.63 15.22
N PHE A 101 -17.58 5.93 14.12
CA PHE A 101 -16.12 6.10 14.07
C PHE A 101 -15.29 4.88 14.50
N ASP A 102 -15.87 3.69 14.46
CA ASP A 102 -15.13 2.46 14.71
C ASP A 102 -14.07 2.26 13.63
N PRO A 103 -12.82 1.94 14.02
CA PRO A 103 -11.76 1.71 13.04
C PRO A 103 -11.99 0.45 12.23
N ARG A 104 -11.70 0.54 10.95
CA ARG A 104 -11.74 -0.59 10.01
C ARG A 104 -10.33 -1.17 9.82
N PRO A 105 -10.19 -2.36 9.20
CA PRO A 105 -8.88 -2.99 8.99
C PRO A 105 -7.83 -2.07 8.36
N ASN A 106 -8.18 -1.27 7.37
CA ASN A 106 -7.27 -0.33 6.72
C ASN A 106 -6.73 0.75 7.66
N TYR A 107 -7.49 1.16 8.67
CA TYR A 107 -7.00 2.06 9.71
C TYR A 107 -5.78 1.47 10.42
N PHE A 108 -5.85 0.21 10.81
CA PHE A 108 -4.73 -0.46 11.50
C PHE A 108 -3.54 -0.67 10.57
N ALA A 109 -3.78 -0.99 9.29
CA ALA A 109 -2.74 -1.11 8.30
C ALA A 109 -1.92 0.19 8.15
N VAL A 110 -2.61 1.31 7.95
CA VAL A 110 -1.98 2.63 7.83
C VAL A 110 -1.37 3.10 9.15
N LEU A 111 -1.97 2.77 10.28
CA LEU A 111 -1.39 3.04 11.60
C LEU A 111 -0.03 2.34 11.78
N LEU A 112 0.07 1.06 11.42
CA LEU A 112 1.34 0.33 11.48
C LEU A 112 2.35 0.87 10.47
N TRP A 113 1.93 1.18 9.24
CA TRP A 113 2.78 1.84 8.26
C TRP A 113 3.41 3.11 8.85
N ASN A 114 2.59 4.02 9.35
CA ASN A 114 3.07 5.29 9.90
C ASN A 114 3.96 5.13 11.15
N ARG A 115 3.74 4.09 11.94
CA ARG A 115 4.53 3.83 13.16
C ARG A 115 5.86 3.15 12.88
N LEU A 116 5.96 2.39 11.80
CA LEU A 116 7.10 1.50 11.57
C LEU A 116 7.95 1.93 10.37
N MET A 117 7.33 2.36 9.27
CA MET A 117 8.01 2.66 8.02
C MET A 117 8.47 4.13 8.01
N GLY A 118 9.78 4.32 8.00
CA GLY A 118 10.38 5.65 7.92
C GLY A 118 10.50 6.18 6.49
N THR A 119 11.09 7.34 6.33
CA THR A 119 11.08 8.11 5.07
C THR A 119 12.20 7.73 4.08
N THR A 120 13.20 6.97 4.52
CA THR A 120 14.25 6.48 3.61
C THR A 120 13.85 5.11 3.10
N VAL A 121 13.74 4.97 1.79
CA VAL A 121 13.41 3.71 1.12
C VAL A 121 14.67 3.01 0.68
N TYR A 122 14.76 1.72 0.90
CA TYR A 122 15.88 0.87 0.49
C TYR A 122 15.40 -0.14 -0.54
N ASP A 123 16.31 -0.56 -1.41
CA ASP A 123 16.09 -1.73 -2.24
C ASP A 123 15.96 -2.96 -1.31
N ALA A 124 14.84 -3.65 -1.41
CA ALA A 124 14.60 -4.86 -0.63
C ALA A 124 15.38 -6.06 -1.15
N ALA A 125 15.96 -5.95 -2.35
CA ALA A 125 16.64 -7.02 -3.07
C ALA A 125 15.77 -8.27 -3.35
N GLU A 126 14.50 -8.21 -3.01
CA GLU A 126 13.55 -9.27 -3.28
C GLU A 126 12.73 -8.89 -4.52
N PRO A 127 12.75 -9.70 -5.58
CA PRO A 127 11.89 -9.46 -6.73
C PRO A 127 10.43 -9.57 -6.31
N ILE A 128 9.58 -8.74 -6.88
CA ILE A 128 8.13 -8.94 -6.79
C ILE A 128 7.81 -10.28 -7.44
N ARG A 129 7.25 -11.18 -6.65
CA ARG A 129 6.84 -12.52 -7.08
C ARG A 129 5.38 -12.72 -6.79
N GLU A 130 4.78 -13.61 -7.51
CA GLU A 130 3.44 -14.07 -7.17
C GLU A 130 3.39 -14.48 -5.69
N GLY A 131 2.44 -13.92 -4.97
CA GLY A 131 2.21 -14.18 -3.56
C GLY A 131 3.10 -13.46 -2.56
N ALA A 132 4.11 -12.67 -2.98
CA ALA A 132 4.99 -11.98 -2.04
C ALA A 132 5.47 -10.62 -2.53
N HIS A 133 5.24 -9.59 -1.71
CA HIS A 133 5.75 -8.24 -1.93
C HIS A 133 6.53 -7.81 -0.69
N VAL A 134 7.73 -7.28 -0.87
CA VAL A 134 8.59 -6.83 0.24
C VAL A 134 9.04 -5.40 0.00
N TYR A 135 8.84 -4.55 1.01
CA TYR A 135 9.30 -3.17 1.01
C TYR A 135 10.18 -2.93 2.22
N ALA A 136 11.27 -2.18 2.04
CA ALA A 136 12.24 -1.90 3.10
C ALA A 136 12.42 -0.40 3.30
N HIS A 137 12.26 0.07 4.51
CA HIS A 137 12.40 1.47 4.89
C HIS A 137 13.35 1.64 6.07
N SER A 138 13.79 2.87 6.32
CA SER A 138 14.31 3.23 7.63
C SER A 138 13.22 3.04 8.69
N ARG A 139 13.60 2.96 9.94
CA ARG A 139 12.64 2.92 11.05
C ARG A 139 12.02 4.31 11.25
N ALA A 140 10.71 4.36 11.46
CA ALA A 140 10.00 5.62 11.73
C ALA A 140 10.41 6.27 13.06
N ASP A 141 10.90 5.48 14.05
CA ASP A 141 11.37 5.97 15.34
C ASP A 141 12.79 6.58 15.29
N GLY A 142 13.41 6.63 14.12
CA GLY A 142 14.75 7.19 13.91
C GLY A 142 15.91 6.35 14.44
N LYS A 143 15.66 5.20 15.05
CA LYS A 143 16.71 4.32 15.55
C LYS A 143 17.42 3.58 14.40
N PRO A 144 18.67 3.15 14.59
CA PRO A 144 19.37 2.34 13.61
C PRO A 144 18.62 1.03 13.30
N GLY A 145 18.61 0.65 12.02
CA GLY A 145 17.96 -0.56 11.53
C GLY A 145 16.98 -0.26 10.40
N LYS A 146 16.26 -1.29 10.00
CA LYS A 146 15.27 -1.23 8.93
C LYS A 146 13.92 -1.73 9.43
N ALA A 147 12.86 -1.22 8.84
CA ALA A 147 11.52 -1.77 8.89
C ALA A 147 11.22 -2.46 7.56
N TYR A 148 10.62 -3.63 7.62
CA TYR A 148 10.21 -4.39 6.44
C TYR A 148 8.71 -4.59 6.48
N LEU A 149 8.05 -4.25 5.38
CA LEU A 149 6.69 -4.68 5.11
C LEU A 149 6.75 -5.92 4.23
N VAL A 150 6.12 -6.98 4.66
CA VAL A 150 5.98 -8.22 3.89
C VAL A 150 4.49 -8.47 3.67
N ILE A 151 4.09 -8.53 2.42
CA ILE A 151 2.72 -8.86 2.03
C ILE A 151 2.77 -10.24 1.38
N ASN A 152 2.16 -11.24 1.99
CA ASN A 152 1.92 -12.51 1.34
C ASN A 152 0.47 -12.56 0.87
N ASN A 153 0.28 -12.44 -0.43
CA ASN A 153 -1.04 -12.40 -1.06
C ASN A 153 -1.51 -13.79 -1.54
N SER A 154 -0.68 -14.82 -1.37
CA SER A 154 -1.05 -16.17 -1.75
C SER A 154 -2.02 -16.79 -0.75
N LEU A 155 -3.03 -17.47 -1.25
CA LEU A 155 -3.97 -18.27 -0.45
C LEU A 155 -3.45 -19.69 -0.15
N THR A 156 -2.41 -20.14 -0.86
CA THR A 156 -1.95 -21.53 -0.82
C THR A 156 -0.47 -21.67 -0.50
N GLU A 157 0.34 -20.65 -0.80
CA GLU A 157 1.79 -20.72 -0.68
C GLU A 157 2.30 -19.93 0.53
N THR A 158 3.25 -20.52 1.21
CA THR A 158 3.99 -19.84 2.28
C THR A 158 5.18 -19.09 1.72
N THR A 159 5.36 -17.84 2.15
CA THR A 159 6.54 -17.04 1.82
C THR A 159 7.51 -17.02 2.99
N THR A 160 8.77 -17.35 2.73
CA THR A 160 9.85 -17.22 3.70
C THR A 160 10.71 -16.01 3.36
N VAL A 161 10.85 -15.10 4.30
CA VAL A 161 11.75 -13.95 4.21
C VAL A 161 12.85 -14.09 5.25
N THR A 162 14.10 -14.11 4.78
CA THR A 162 15.27 -14.19 5.67
C THR A 162 15.75 -12.78 5.99
N LEU A 163 15.77 -12.43 7.27
CA LEU A 163 16.29 -11.16 7.76
C LEU A 163 17.71 -11.33 8.29
N PRO A 164 18.57 -10.29 8.17
CA PRO A 164 19.97 -10.37 8.59
C PRO A 164 20.16 -10.39 10.11
N LYS A 165 19.13 -10.07 10.87
CA LYS A 165 19.13 -10.01 12.34
C LYS A 165 17.76 -10.39 12.89
N GLU A 166 17.70 -10.63 14.19
CA GLU A 166 16.43 -10.73 14.91
C GLU A 166 15.57 -9.49 14.69
N ALA A 167 14.29 -9.70 14.56
CA ALA A 167 13.31 -8.65 14.30
C ALA A 167 12.10 -8.80 15.23
N GLU A 168 11.52 -7.67 15.59
CA GLU A 168 10.20 -7.60 16.19
C GLU A 168 9.17 -7.73 15.07
N VAL A 169 8.21 -8.63 15.24
CA VAL A 169 7.19 -8.92 14.22
C VAL A 169 5.86 -8.36 14.65
N TYR A 170 5.25 -7.59 13.77
CA TYR A 170 3.87 -7.12 13.86
C TYR A 170 3.07 -7.81 12.78
N GLN A 171 1.92 -8.36 13.13
CA GLN A 171 1.04 -9.06 12.20
C GLN A 171 -0.33 -8.41 12.22
N LEU A 172 -0.89 -8.23 11.03
CA LEU A 172 -2.29 -7.86 10.80
C LEU A 172 -3.12 -9.08 10.47
#